data_7a6caa49699ca75abf2a3eb649f47d13
#
_entry.id   7a6caa49699ca75abf2a3eb649f47d13
#
_cell.length_a   1.000
_cell.length_b   1.000
_cell.length_c   1.000
_cell.angle_alpha   90.00
_cell.angle_beta   90.00
_cell.angle_gamma   90.00
#
_symmetry.space_group_name_H-M   'P 1'
#
loop_
_entity.id
_entity.type
_entity.pdbx_description
1 polymer ?
#
loop_
_entity_poly.entity_id
_entity_poly.type
_entity_poly.pdbx_seq_one_letter_code
_entity_poly.pdbx_strand_id
1 'polypeptide(L)'
;MKKTKIVATMSDFRCTEEFVKNLFDAGMDVVRVNSAHVSEEGATHIVETVHRVNPAIPIMIDTKGPEIRVTTIADEYGNSINFRPGDRVAVRGSDGSDKTTRKVVYMNVPNIVDDIPVGARMLIADGELEIRVVEKTAEELICEFVVGGAMRSRKSVNVPSVSINLPSVTEKDRRFIEWAVKNDVDFIAHSFVRSARAVSYTHLRAHET
;
A
#
# COMPACT_ATOMS: atom_id res chain seq x y z
N MET A 1 0.38 2.91 -35.73
CA MET A 1 0.65 2.16 -34.48
C MET A 1 0.11 2.96 -33.33
N LYS A 2 -0.71 2.36 -32.45
CA LYS A 2 -1.26 2.99 -31.24
C LYS A 2 -0.13 3.36 -30.28
N LYS A 3 0.03 4.63 -29.93
CA LYS A 3 1.11 5.10 -29.04
C LYS A 3 0.80 4.82 -27.56
N THR A 4 -0.45 5.08 -27.14
CA THR A 4 -0.89 4.85 -25.76
C THR A 4 -1.13 3.36 -25.54
N LYS A 5 -0.54 2.81 -24.47
CA LYS A 5 -0.70 1.43 -24.05
C LYS A 5 -1.79 1.29 -23.00
N ILE A 6 -2.59 0.24 -23.10
CA ILE A 6 -3.62 -0.09 -22.12
C ILE A 6 -3.08 -1.14 -21.17
N VAL A 7 -2.94 -0.77 -19.90
CA VAL A 7 -2.55 -1.66 -18.80
C VAL A 7 -3.82 -2.04 -18.03
N ALA A 8 -4.22 -3.31 -18.08
CA ALA A 8 -5.41 -3.79 -17.37
C ALA A 8 -5.02 -4.58 -16.12
N THR A 9 -5.59 -4.20 -14.96
CA THR A 9 -5.37 -4.93 -13.71
C THR A 9 -6.23 -6.19 -13.68
N MET A 10 -5.56 -7.32 -13.46
CA MET A 10 -6.19 -8.64 -13.38
C MET A 10 -6.35 -9.08 -11.92
N SER A 11 -7.52 -9.68 -11.59
CA SER A 11 -7.74 -10.38 -10.33
C SER A 11 -7.71 -11.88 -10.58
N ASP A 12 -7.10 -12.63 -9.68
CA ASP A 12 -7.03 -14.11 -9.70
C ASP A 12 -8.43 -14.75 -9.73
N PHE A 13 -9.42 -14.17 -9.06
CA PHE A 13 -10.81 -14.65 -9.01
C PHE A 13 -11.54 -14.62 -10.37
N ARG A 14 -11.08 -13.82 -11.33
CA ARG A 14 -11.71 -13.64 -12.65
C ARG A 14 -10.77 -13.94 -13.81
N CYS A 15 -9.58 -14.47 -13.54
CA CYS A 15 -8.59 -14.77 -14.55
C CYS A 15 -8.91 -16.10 -15.23
N THR A 16 -9.76 -16.08 -16.27
CA THR A 16 -10.00 -17.22 -17.16
C THR A 16 -9.39 -16.94 -18.53
N GLU A 17 -9.05 -17.99 -19.28
CA GLU A 17 -8.49 -17.86 -20.63
C GLU A 17 -9.42 -17.05 -21.56
N GLU A 18 -10.73 -17.31 -21.50
CA GLU A 18 -11.74 -16.57 -22.27
C GLU A 18 -11.72 -15.07 -21.90
N PHE A 19 -11.67 -14.74 -20.61
CA PHE A 19 -11.64 -13.33 -20.17
C PHE A 19 -10.36 -12.64 -20.63
N VAL A 20 -9.20 -13.27 -20.47
CA VAL A 20 -7.91 -12.72 -20.94
C VAL A 20 -7.93 -12.50 -22.44
N LYS A 21 -8.43 -13.49 -23.21
CA LYS A 21 -8.55 -13.38 -24.66
C LYS A 21 -9.45 -12.23 -25.07
N ASN A 22 -10.61 -12.08 -24.46
CA ASN A 22 -11.55 -10.99 -24.77
C ASN A 22 -10.93 -9.60 -24.49
N LEU A 23 -10.15 -9.45 -23.40
CA LEU A 23 -9.44 -8.21 -23.10
C LEU A 23 -8.33 -7.92 -24.11
N PHE A 24 -7.58 -8.94 -24.53
CA PHE A 24 -6.54 -8.79 -25.52
C PHE A 24 -7.12 -8.40 -26.89
N ASP A 25 -8.18 -9.08 -27.35
CA ASP A 25 -8.86 -8.76 -28.59
C ASP A 25 -9.48 -7.34 -28.59
N ALA A 26 -9.89 -6.86 -27.40
CA ALA A 26 -10.37 -5.49 -27.19
C ALA A 26 -9.24 -4.43 -27.15
N GLY A 27 -7.98 -4.85 -27.18
CA GLY A 27 -6.82 -3.96 -27.29
C GLY A 27 -6.07 -3.71 -25.99
N MET A 28 -6.17 -4.60 -24.99
CA MET A 28 -5.26 -4.61 -23.83
C MET A 28 -3.83 -4.89 -24.31
N ASP A 29 -2.88 -4.10 -23.84
CA ASP A 29 -1.46 -4.25 -24.17
C ASP A 29 -0.66 -4.95 -23.08
N VAL A 30 -1.02 -4.79 -21.79
CA VAL A 30 -0.26 -5.32 -20.64
C VAL A 30 -1.24 -5.79 -19.55
N VAL A 31 -0.97 -6.94 -18.96
CA VAL A 31 -1.65 -7.41 -17.75
C VAL A 31 -0.91 -6.91 -16.52
N ARG A 32 -1.60 -6.18 -15.62
CA ARG A 32 -1.04 -5.76 -14.34
C ARG A 32 -1.55 -6.63 -13.21
N VAL A 33 -0.64 -7.14 -12.40
CA VAL A 33 -0.90 -7.90 -11.16
C VAL A 33 -0.57 -7.00 -9.98
N ASN A 34 -1.57 -6.70 -9.12
CA ASN A 34 -1.36 -5.86 -7.94
C ASN A 34 -1.02 -6.74 -6.73
N SER A 35 0.25 -6.74 -6.31
CA SER A 35 0.74 -7.54 -5.18
C SER A 35 0.07 -7.20 -3.84
N ALA A 36 -0.59 -6.04 -3.71
CA ALA A 36 -1.32 -5.69 -2.49
C ALA A 36 -2.48 -6.64 -2.21
N HIS A 37 -3.12 -7.18 -3.26
CA HIS A 37 -4.40 -7.89 -3.21
C HIS A 37 -4.35 -9.34 -3.68
N VAL A 38 -3.18 -9.84 -4.07
CA VAL A 38 -2.99 -11.20 -4.57
C VAL A 38 -1.95 -11.95 -3.73
N SER A 39 -2.07 -13.26 -3.63
CA SER A 39 -1.01 -14.15 -3.13
C SER A 39 -0.03 -14.52 -4.25
N GLU A 40 1.11 -15.13 -3.91
CA GLU A 40 2.05 -15.62 -4.92
C GLU A 40 1.43 -16.73 -5.79
N GLU A 41 0.60 -17.60 -5.20
CA GLU A 41 -0.14 -18.63 -5.92
C GLU A 41 -1.17 -18.02 -6.90
N GLY A 42 -1.91 -17.00 -6.43
CA GLY A 42 -2.86 -16.26 -7.27
C GLY A 42 -2.16 -15.53 -8.42
N ALA A 43 -1.00 -14.94 -8.16
CA ALA A 43 -0.19 -14.29 -9.19
C ALA A 43 0.35 -15.32 -10.21
N THR A 44 0.80 -16.49 -9.76
CA THR A 44 1.23 -17.60 -10.62
C THR A 44 0.08 -18.08 -11.52
N HIS A 45 -1.12 -18.24 -10.95
CA HIS A 45 -2.31 -18.59 -11.74
C HIS A 45 -2.59 -17.58 -12.86
N ILE A 46 -2.46 -16.26 -12.56
CA ILE A 46 -2.63 -15.20 -13.58
C ILE A 46 -1.58 -15.35 -14.68
N VAL A 47 -0.29 -15.47 -14.33
CA VAL A 47 0.82 -15.60 -15.29
C VAL A 47 0.60 -16.80 -16.20
N GLU A 48 0.35 -17.98 -15.63
CA GLU A 48 0.12 -19.20 -16.41
C GLU A 48 -1.10 -19.09 -17.34
N THR A 49 -2.20 -18.47 -16.87
CA THR A 49 -3.40 -18.30 -17.68
C THR A 49 -3.15 -17.35 -18.84
N VAL A 50 -2.45 -16.23 -18.61
CA VAL A 50 -2.08 -15.27 -19.65
C VAL A 50 -1.18 -15.93 -20.69
N HIS A 51 -0.15 -16.68 -20.27
CA HIS A 51 0.77 -17.37 -21.17
C HIS A 51 0.10 -18.46 -21.99
N ARG A 52 -0.90 -19.18 -21.45
CA ARG A 52 -1.70 -20.14 -22.23
C ARG A 52 -2.52 -19.45 -23.34
N VAL A 53 -3.01 -18.24 -23.10
CA VAL A 53 -3.74 -17.47 -24.12
C VAL A 53 -2.78 -16.94 -25.18
N ASN A 54 -1.74 -16.23 -24.76
CA ASN A 54 -0.71 -15.70 -25.64
C ASN A 54 0.54 -15.31 -24.82
N PRO A 55 1.65 -16.04 -24.98
CA PRO A 55 2.90 -15.77 -24.24
C PRO A 55 3.56 -14.42 -24.60
N ALA A 56 3.09 -13.74 -25.64
CA ALA A 56 3.57 -12.42 -26.01
C ALA A 56 2.82 -11.26 -25.31
N ILE A 57 1.81 -11.54 -24.48
CA ILE A 57 1.17 -10.52 -23.66
C ILE A 57 2.08 -10.19 -22.47
N PRO A 58 2.62 -8.96 -22.39
CA PRO A 58 3.48 -8.58 -21.29
C PRO A 58 2.75 -8.55 -19.95
N ILE A 59 3.46 -8.95 -18.91
CA ILE A 59 2.95 -8.96 -17.53
C ILE A 59 3.73 -7.96 -16.69
N MET A 60 3.01 -7.20 -15.88
CA MET A 60 3.56 -6.21 -14.94
C MET A 60 3.14 -6.57 -13.52
N ILE A 61 4.11 -6.76 -12.62
CA ILE A 61 3.83 -6.80 -11.18
C ILE A 61 3.93 -5.39 -10.60
N ASP A 62 2.92 -4.98 -9.84
CA ASP A 62 2.91 -3.71 -9.12
C ASP A 62 3.11 -3.97 -7.63
N THR A 63 4.23 -3.48 -7.08
CA THR A 63 4.57 -3.63 -5.67
C THR A 63 3.69 -2.71 -4.82
N LYS A 64 3.32 -3.17 -3.62
CA LYS A 64 2.49 -2.38 -2.70
C LYS A 64 3.22 -1.15 -2.18
N GLY A 65 4.50 -1.29 -1.87
CA GLY A 65 5.29 -0.27 -1.17
C GLY A 65 4.88 -0.09 0.31
N PRO A 66 5.63 0.74 1.04
CA PRO A 66 5.35 1.05 2.44
C PRO A 66 4.17 2.02 2.55
N GLU A 67 3.10 1.61 3.20
CA GLU A 67 1.90 2.42 3.42
C GLU A 67 1.64 2.56 4.91
N ILE A 68 1.44 3.80 5.36
CA ILE A 68 1.04 4.07 6.73
C ILE A 68 -0.46 3.86 6.85
N ARG A 69 -0.86 3.06 7.81
CA ARG A 69 -2.27 2.78 8.09
C ARG A 69 -2.58 2.83 9.58
N VAL A 70 -3.79 3.23 9.91
CA VAL A 70 -4.37 2.99 11.25
C VAL A 70 -4.49 1.48 11.45
N THR A 71 -4.19 0.99 12.65
CA THR A 71 -4.34 -0.42 13.01
C THR A 71 -5.83 -0.81 13.11
N THR A 72 -6.10 -2.05 13.45
CA THR A 72 -7.48 -2.52 13.66
C THR A 72 -8.10 -1.82 14.88
N ILE A 73 -9.33 -1.37 14.76
CA ILE A 73 -10.10 -0.80 15.88
C ILE A 73 -10.43 -1.89 16.89
N ALA A 74 -10.39 -1.55 18.18
CA ALA A 74 -10.74 -2.47 19.25
C ALA A 74 -12.23 -2.88 19.16
N ASP A 75 -12.50 -4.14 19.45
CA ASP A 75 -13.79 -4.80 19.23
C ASP A 75 -14.96 -4.12 19.96
N GLU A 76 -14.68 -3.49 21.08
CA GLU A 76 -15.64 -2.72 21.89
C GLU A 76 -16.28 -1.53 21.15
N TYR A 77 -15.64 -1.05 20.08
CA TYR A 77 -16.14 0.06 19.26
C TYR A 77 -16.84 -0.42 17.97
N GLY A 78 -16.93 -1.72 17.73
CA GLY A 78 -17.50 -2.28 16.50
C GLY A 78 -16.69 -1.90 15.27
N ASN A 79 -17.34 -1.32 14.26
CA ASN A 79 -16.71 -1.06 12.97
C ASN A 79 -16.04 0.32 12.84
N SER A 80 -16.29 1.25 13.76
CA SER A 80 -15.76 2.61 13.68
C SER A 80 -15.78 3.34 15.02
N ILE A 81 -14.88 4.31 15.16
CA ILE A 81 -14.87 5.29 16.26
C ILE A 81 -15.19 6.64 15.67
N ASN A 82 -16.24 7.31 16.19
CA ASN A 82 -16.60 8.65 15.75
C ASN A 82 -15.83 9.71 16.55
N PHE A 83 -15.14 10.59 15.84
CA PHE A 83 -14.45 11.75 16.41
C PHE A 83 -15.10 13.05 15.93
N ARG A 84 -15.02 14.08 16.76
CA ARG A 84 -15.48 15.44 16.45
C ARG A 84 -14.30 16.38 16.33
N PRO A 85 -14.40 17.48 15.58
CA PRO A 85 -13.41 18.53 15.61
C PRO A 85 -13.16 18.99 17.06
N GLY A 86 -11.89 19.15 17.44
CA GLY A 86 -11.46 19.45 18.81
C GLY A 86 -11.25 18.24 19.72
N ASP A 87 -11.70 17.03 19.35
CA ASP A 87 -11.36 15.83 20.12
C ASP A 87 -9.83 15.60 20.10
N ARG A 88 -9.27 15.23 21.26
CA ARG A 88 -7.84 14.91 21.39
C ARG A 88 -7.62 13.41 21.50
N VAL A 89 -6.51 12.96 20.91
CA VAL A 89 -6.11 11.55 20.89
C VAL A 89 -4.60 11.44 20.90
N ALA A 90 -4.07 10.41 21.59
CA ALA A 90 -2.68 10.03 21.44
C ALA A 90 -2.49 9.25 20.13
N VAL A 91 -1.39 9.48 19.42
CA VAL A 91 -0.96 8.67 18.27
C VAL A 91 0.34 7.99 18.64
N ARG A 92 0.41 6.68 18.45
CA ARG A 92 1.58 5.84 18.72
C ARG A 92 1.92 4.95 17.53
N GLY A 93 3.18 4.57 17.45
CA GLY A 93 3.61 3.52 16.52
C GLY A 93 3.25 2.13 17.02
N SER A 94 3.11 1.19 16.07
CA SER A 94 2.84 -0.22 16.34
C SER A 94 3.42 -1.07 15.21
N ASP A 95 3.70 -2.34 15.50
CA ASP A 95 3.99 -3.36 14.48
C ASP A 95 2.73 -3.88 13.77
N GLY A 96 1.55 -3.36 14.16
CA GLY A 96 0.24 -3.75 13.65
C GLY A 96 -0.58 -4.61 14.61
N SER A 97 -0.01 -5.05 15.73
CA SER A 97 -0.68 -5.89 16.74
C SER A 97 -1.61 -5.10 17.68
N ASP A 98 -1.26 -3.84 17.96
CA ASP A 98 -2.06 -2.99 18.83
C ASP A 98 -3.37 -2.57 18.18
N LYS A 99 -4.44 -2.51 19.00
CA LYS A 99 -5.77 -2.09 18.55
C LYS A 99 -6.01 -0.62 18.86
N THR A 100 -6.42 0.13 17.85
CA THR A 100 -6.82 1.54 17.96
C THR A 100 -8.07 1.68 18.82
N THR A 101 -8.05 2.64 19.74
CA THR A 101 -9.14 2.99 20.65
C THR A 101 -9.53 4.46 20.52
N ARG A 102 -10.54 4.90 21.26
CA ARG A 102 -10.89 6.33 21.33
C ARG A 102 -9.80 7.20 21.99
N LYS A 103 -8.91 6.61 22.79
CA LYS A 103 -7.84 7.34 23.49
C LYS A 103 -6.53 7.32 22.72
N VAL A 104 -6.23 6.20 22.02
CA VAL A 104 -4.97 6.00 21.32
C VAL A 104 -5.24 5.46 19.91
N VAL A 105 -4.74 6.16 18.92
CA VAL A 105 -4.71 5.71 17.52
C VAL A 105 -3.33 5.13 17.26
N TYR A 106 -3.27 3.86 16.92
CA TYR A 106 -2.04 3.19 16.54
C TYR A 106 -1.85 3.19 15.03
N MET A 107 -0.62 3.46 14.61
CA MET A 107 -0.20 3.38 13.19
C MET A 107 0.77 2.22 13.01
N ASN A 108 0.66 1.49 11.91
CA ASN A 108 1.46 0.30 11.57
C ASN A 108 2.94 0.60 11.25
N VAL A 109 3.50 1.62 11.85
CA VAL A 109 4.89 2.06 11.72
C VAL A 109 5.44 2.29 13.12
N PRO A 110 6.28 1.38 13.67
CA PRO A 110 6.71 1.45 15.07
C PRO A 110 7.34 2.79 15.47
N ASN A 111 8.18 3.36 14.63
CA ASN A 111 8.94 4.59 14.93
C ASN A 111 8.28 5.86 14.34
N ILE A 112 6.97 5.83 14.06
CA ILE A 112 6.27 6.95 13.41
C ILE A 112 6.38 8.26 14.21
N VAL A 113 6.46 8.16 15.54
CA VAL A 113 6.57 9.30 16.44
C VAL A 113 7.86 10.08 16.19
N ASP A 114 8.98 9.40 15.91
CA ASP A 114 10.29 10.05 15.76
C ASP A 114 10.31 11.08 14.62
N ASP A 115 9.65 10.75 13.52
CA ASP A 115 9.70 11.52 12.27
C ASP A 115 8.71 12.69 12.22
N ILE A 116 7.63 12.65 13.02
CA ILE A 116 6.55 13.64 12.92
C ILE A 116 6.73 14.78 13.91
N PRO A 117 6.90 16.04 13.45
CA PRO A 117 7.05 17.20 14.32
C PRO A 117 5.71 17.71 14.84
N VAL A 118 5.76 18.53 15.90
CA VAL A 118 4.61 19.33 16.36
C VAL A 118 4.18 20.26 15.24
N GLY A 119 2.87 20.44 15.08
CA GLY A 119 2.25 21.23 14.01
C GLY A 119 1.99 20.46 12.71
N ALA A 120 2.56 19.25 12.55
CA ALA A 120 2.30 18.42 11.39
C ALA A 120 0.82 18.04 11.28
N ARG A 121 0.35 17.93 10.04
CA ARG A 121 -1.00 17.45 9.69
C ARG A 121 -0.93 15.99 9.27
N MET A 122 -1.90 15.20 9.69
CA MET A 122 -2.07 13.84 9.23
C MET A 122 -3.47 13.69 8.65
N LEU A 123 -3.53 13.21 7.42
CA LEU A 123 -4.77 12.96 6.67
C LEU A 123 -5.08 11.46 6.73
N ILE A 124 -6.23 11.10 7.25
CA ILE A 124 -6.67 9.70 7.40
C ILE A 124 -7.81 9.45 6.43
N ALA A 125 -7.81 8.27 5.79
CA ALA A 125 -8.80 7.88 4.78
C ALA A 125 -8.90 8.91 3.65
N ASP A 126 -7.78 9.22 2.99
CA ASP A 126 -7.67 10.18 1.88
C ASP A 126 -8.18 11.59 2.23
N GLY A 127 -8.15 11.96 3.52
CA GLY A 127 -8.54 13.27 4.02
C GLY A 127 -10.00 13.34 4.53
N GLU A 128 -10.72 12.22 4.60
CA GLU A 128 -12.02 12.17 5.29
C GLU A 128 -11.90 12.63 6.75
N LEU A 129 -10.76 12.34 7.41
CA LEU A 129 -10.41 12.87 8.73
C LEU A 129 -9.05 13.58 8.65
N GLU A 130 -8.91 14.65 9.43
CA GLU A 130 -7.65 15.36 9.60
C GLU A 130 -7.35 15.53 11.07
N ILE A 131 -6.12 15.20 11.49
CA ILE A 131 -5.60 15.46 12.81
C ILE A 131 -4.33 16.33 12.70
N ARG A 132 -4.09 17.16 13.73
CA ARG A 132 -2.88 17.99 13.84
C ARG A 132 -2.15 17.66 15.14
N VAL A 133 -0.85 17.51 15.06
CA VAL A 133 0.01 17.31 16.24
C VAL A 133 0.08 18.60 17.04
N VAL A 134 -0.37 18.56 18.29
CA VAL A 134 -0.32 19.71 19.22
C VAL A 134 0.79 19.58 20.25
N GLU A 135 1.15 18.36 20.65
CA GLU A 135 2.26 18.08 21.58
C GLU A 135 2.96 16.79 21.15
N LYS A 136 4.22 16.63 21.53
CA LYS A 136 5.02 15.44 21.25
C LYS A 136 5.82 15.05 22.48
N THR A 137 5.80 13.76 22.80
CA THR A 137 6.68 13.12 23.78
C THR A 137 7.62 12.14 23.07
N ALA A 138 8.44 11.41 23.82
CA ALA A 138 9.27 10.36 23.25
C ALA A 138 8.46 9.16 22.74
N GLU A 139 7.26 8.93 23.27
CA GLU A 139 6.48 7.71 22.98
C GLU A 139 5.21 7.98 22.16
N GLU A 140 4.71 9.22 22.17
CA GLU A 140 3.45 9.54 21.51
C GLU A 140 3.37 10.98 21.00
N LEU A 141 2.49 11.17 20.01
CA LEU A 141 2.03 12.47 19.54
C LEU A 141 0.64 12.72 20.12
N ILE A 142 0.44 13.86 20.78
CA ILE A 142 -0.90 14.32 21.14
C ILE A 142 -1.46 15.08 19.95
N CYS A 143 -2.56 14.61 19.42
CA CYS A 143 -3.19 15.15 18.23
C CYS A 143 -4.59 15.67 18.53
N GLU A 144 -5.00 16.70 17.80
CA GLU A 144 -6.35 17.25 17.83
C GLU A 144 -7.01 17.07 16.47
N PHE A 145 -8.25 16.62 16.45
CA PHE A 145 -9.03 16.49 15.22
C PHE A 145 -9.41 17.87 14.67
N VAL A 146 -8.94 18.18 13.47
CA VAL A 146 -9.35 19.35 12.70
C VAL A 146 -10.61 19.04 11.91
N VAL A 147 -10.65 17.85 11.27
CA VAL A 147 -11.82 17.31 10.59
C VAL A 147 -12.17 15.99 11.25
N GLY A 148 -13.37 15.95 11.84
CA GLY A 148 -13.91 14.76 12.51
C GLY A 148 -14.63 13.85 11.54
N GLY A 149 -15.04 12.68 12.03
CA GLY A 149 -15.75 11.67 11.25
C GLY A 149 -15.62 10.27 11.83
N ALA A 150 -16.05 9.27 11.06
CA ALA A 150 -15.99 7.87 11.45
C ALA A 150 -14.64 7.25 11.02
N MET A 151 -13.72 7.08 11.98
CA MET A 151 -12.47 6.36 11.77
C MET A 151 -12.76 4.86 11.74
N ARG A 152 -12.30 4.18 10.69
CA ARG A 152 -12.41 2.74 10.51
C ARG A 152 -11.04 2.06 10.53
N SER A 153 -11.03 0.75 10.75
CA SER A 153 -9.82 -0.08 10.72
C SER A 153 -9.06 0.04 9.40
N ARG A 154 -7.74 0.02 9.49
CA ARG A 154 -6.80 -0.08 8.35
C ARG A 154 -6.90 1.04 7.32
N LYS A 155 -7.47 2.19 7.68
CA LYS A 155 -7.50 3.37 6.78
C LYS A 155 -6.10 3.91 6.55
N SER A 156 -5.85 4.37 5.32
CA SER A 156 -4.61 5.02 4.90
C SER A 156 -4.33 6.28 5.74
N VAL A 157 -3.06 6.54 5.97
CA VAL A 157 -2.60 7.78 6.62
C VAL A 157 -1.55 8.43 5.73
N ASN A 158 -1.77 9.70 5.40
CA ASN A 158 -0.80 10.52 4.70
C ASN A 158 -0.34 11.68 5.61
N VAL A 159 0.96 11.96 5.62
CA VAL A 159 1.57 13.05 6.40
C VAL A 159 2.22 14.02 5.42
N PRO A 160 1.47 15.01 4.89
CA PRO A 160 2.01 15.94 3.90
C PRO A 160 3.22 16.71 4.45
N SER A 161 4.21 16.93 3.60
CA SER A 161 5.41 17.72 3.91
C SER A 161 6.33 17.15 4.99
N VAL A 162 6.10 15.91 5.45
CA VAL A 162 6.98 15.21 6.39
C VAL A 162 7.59 13.98 5.71
N SER A 163 8.91 13.86 5.78
CA SER A 163 9.61 12.67 5.30
C SER A 163 9.61 11.61 6.40
N ILE A 164 8.83 10.56 6.23
CA ILE A 164 8.77 9.43 7.16
C ILE A 164 9.85 8.41 6.75
N ASN A 165 10.65 7.96 7.71
CA ASN A 165 11.71 6.97 7.49
C ASN A 165 11.12 5.55 7.41
N LEU A 166 10.49 5.23 6.28
CA LEU A 166 9.98 3.91 5.98
C LEU A 166 10.95 3.15 5.07
N PRO A 167 11.01 1.82 5.14
CA PRO A 167 11.78 1.04 4.17
C PRO A 167 11.23 1.29 2.76
N SER A 168 12.12 1.50 1.78
CA SER A 168 11.70 1.75 0.40
C SER A 168 11.07 0.52 -0.26
N VAL A 169 11.42 -0.67 0.23
CA VAL A 169 10.92 -1.97 -0.22
C VAL A 169 10.53 -2.75 1.01
N THR A 170 9.27 -3.16 1.11
CA THR A 170 8.79 -3.99 2.22
C THR A 170 9.22 -5.45 2.02
N GLU A 171 9.10 -6.27 3.06
CA GLU A 171 9.39 -7.71 2.96
C GLU A 171 8.45 -8.41 1.96
N LYS A 172 7.20 -7.97 1.89
CA LYS A 172 6.26 -8.44 0.88
C LYS A 172 6.71 -8.07 -0.54
N ASP A 173 7.17 -6.83 -0.73
CA ASP A 173 7.65 -6.39 -2.04
C ASP A 173 8.90 -7.18 -2.45
N ARG A 174 9.82 -7.48 -1.53
CA ARG A 174 11.00 -8.32 -1.81
C ARG A 174 10.60 -9.69 -2.36
N ARG A 175 9.68 -10.38 -1.69
CA ARG A 175 9.18 -11.68 -2.12
C ARG A 175 8.54 -11.60 -3.50
N PHE A 176 7.72 -10.58 -3.76
CA PHE A 176 7.09 -10.41 -5.08
C PHE A 176 8.08 -10.03 -6.17
N ILE A 177 9.14 -9.28 -5.87
CA ILE A 177 10.23 -8.99 -6.83
C ILE A 177 10.97 -10.30 -7.18
N GLU A 178 11.36 -11.10 -6.19
CA GLU A 178 12.01 -12.39 -6.39
C GLU A 178 11.11 -13.38 -7.15
N TRP A 179 9.82 -13.41 -6.80
CA TRP A 179 8.83 -14.19 -7.50
C TRP A 179 8.68 -13.75 -8.97
N ALA A 180 8.64 -12.45 -9.25
CA ALA A 180 8.51 -11.90 -10.59
C ALA A 180 9.68 -12.32 -11.49
N VAL A 181 10.90 -12.26 -10.96
CA VAL A 181 12.11 -12.70 -11.69
C VAL A 181 12.06 -14.19 -12.01
N LYS A 182 11.63 -15.03 -11.05
CA LYS A 182 11.50 -16.50 -11.25
C LYS A 182 10.42 -16.89 -12.25
N ASN A 183 9.42 -16.03 -12.46
CA ASN A 183 8.28 -16.30 -13.34
C ASN A 183 8.35 -15.47 -14.65
N ASP A 184 9.51 -14.94 -15.01
CA ASP A 184 9.76 -14.19 -16.25
C ASP A 184 8.74 -13.05 -16.48
N VAL A 185 8.41 -12.31 -15.40
CA VAL A 185 7.52 -11.14 -15.48
C VAL A 185 8.25 -9.98 -16.15
N ASP A 186 7.65 -9.35 -17.16
CA ASP A 186 8.30 -8.36 -18.03
C ASP A 186 8.57 -7.01 -17.35
N PHE A 187 7.69 -6.61 -16.40
CA PHE A 187 7.78 -5.29 -15.76
C PHE A 187 7.55 -5.35 -14.26
N ILE A 188 8.32 -4.55 -13.53
CA ILE A 188 8.08 -4.25 -12.12
C ILE A 188 7.70 -2.78 -11.98
N ALA A 189 6.44 -2.50 -11.65
CA ALA A 189 6.00 -1.18 -11.24
C ALA A 189 6.33 -0.99 -9.76
N HIS A 190 7.37 -0.22 -9.48
CA HIS A 190 7.84 0.01 -8.12
C HIS A 190 7.08 1.18 -7.48
N SER A 191 6.16 0.87 -6.57
CA SER A 191 5.36 1.86 -5.85
C SER A 191 6.16 2.57 -4.75
N PHE A 192 5.80 3.84 -4.46
CA PHE A 192 6.41 4.65 -3.40
C PHE A 192 7.93 4.82 -3.51
N VAL A 193 8.46 5.02 -4.70
CA VAL A 193 9.89 5.31 -4.92
C VAL A 193 10.26 6.66 -4.29
N ARG A 194 11.16 6.61 -3.28
CA ARG A 194 11.61 7.80 -2.56
C ARG A 194 13.10 8.09 -2.69
N SER A 195 13.85 7.20 -3.33
CA SER A 195 15.29 7.35 -3.53
C SER A 195 15.78 6.54 -4.72
N ALA A 196 16.89 6.95 -5.31
CA ALA A 196 17.59 6.15 -6.32
C ALA A 196 18.02 4.77 -5.79
N ARG A 197 18.35 4.67 -4.48
CA ARG A 197 18.71 3.41 -3.83
C ARG A 197 17.56 2.39 -3.85
N ALA A 198 16.31 2.84 -3.76
CA ALA A 198 15.14 1.96 -3.87
C ALA A 198 15.07 1.30 -5.25
N VAL A 199 15.29 2.09 -6.31
CA VAL A 199 15.33 1.57 -7.69
C VAL A 199 16.52 0.64 -7.88
N SER A 200 17.71 1.01 -7.37
CA SER A 200 18.91 0.16 -7.46
C SER A 200 18.70 -1.21 -6.81
N TYR A 201 18.01 -1.29 -5.68
CA TYR A 201 17.69 -2.58 -5.05
C TYR A 201 16.85 -3.47 -5.98
N THR A 202 15.78 -2.92 -6.56
CA THR A 202 14.92 -3.67 -7.47
C THR A 202 15.68 -4.09 -8.73
N HIS A 203 16.53 -3.20 -9.28
CA HIS A 203 17.38 -3.49 -10.42
C HIS A 203 18.37 -4.64 -10.16
N LEU A 204 19.08 -4.61 -9.01
CA LEU A 204 20.02 -5.67 -8.66
C LEU A 204 19.31 -7.02 -8.56
N ARG A 205 18.16 -7.10 -7.88
CA ARG A 205 17.39 -8.33 -7.75
C ARG A 205 16.86 -8.85 -9.09
N ALA A 206 16.49 -7.96 -10.00
CA ALA A 206 16.04 -8.34 -11.34
C ALA A 206 17.17 -8.90 -12.23
N HIS A 207 18.44 -8.72 -11.86
CA HIS A 207 19.61 -9.14 -12.62
C HIS A 207 20.52 -10.15 -11.90
N GLU A 208 20.19 -10.58 -10.69
CA GLU A 208 20.96 -11.57 -9.91
C GLU A 208 20.67 -13.05 -10.31
N THR A 209 19.98 -13.28 -11.43
CA THR A 209 19.69 -14.62 -11.97
C THR A 209 20.52 -14.94 -13.19
#